data_f522a3179f7af90325442be9261e3277
#
_entry.id   f522a3179f7af90325442be9261e3277
#
_cell.length_a   1.000
_cell.length_b   1.000
_cell.length_c   1.000
_cell.angle_alpha   90.00
_cell.angle_beta   90.00
_cell.angle_gamma   90.00
#
_symmetry.space_group_name_H-M   'P 1'
#
loop_
_entity.id
_entity.type
_entity.pdbx_description
1 polymer ?
#
loop_
_entity_poly.entity_id
_entity_poly.type
_entity_poly.pdbx_seq_one_letter_code
_entity_poly.pdbx_strand_id
1 'polypeptide(L)'
;MNHRLRIALYQPDIAGNTGTILRFAACLGLGVDIIEPAGFPLSDKALKRAGMDYLETAALTRHVDWNAFEDWRKGQACRLVLLTTKAATPYTGFSFAQGDILLFGRESAGVPDPVHQAADARLTIPMQPGTRSINVALSVAMVAGEAIRQLG
;
A
#
# COMPACT_ATOMS: atom_id res chain seq x y z
N MET A 1 12.85 -4.61 -11.00
CA MET A 1 13.10 -3.16 -11.09
C MET A 1 12.99 -2.54 -9.71
N ASN A 2 13.97 -1.74 -9.34
CA ASN A 2 14.01 -1.15 -8.01
C ASN A 2 13.31 0.20 -8.00
N HIS A 3 12.21 0.27 -7.26
CA HIS A 3 11.55 1.54 -7.00
C HIS A 3 12.07 2.13 -5.69
N ARG A 4 12.13 3.48 -5.62
CA ARG A 4 12.53 4.14 -4.37
C ARG A 4 11.54 3.84 -3.24
N LEU A 5 10.29 3.53 -3.59
CA LEU A 5 9.22 3.27 -2.66
C LEU A 5 8.18 2.41 -3.36
N ARG A 6 7.58 1.48 -2.66
CA ARG A 6 6.47 0.66 -3.18
C ARG A 6 5.27 0.80 -2.25
N ILE A 7 4.09 0.64 -2.82
CA ILE A 7 2.83 0.64 -2.09
C ILE A 7 2.23 -0.75 -2.23
N ALA A 8 1.93 -1.40 -1.12
CA ALA A 8 1.30 -2.72 -1.11
C ALA A 8 -0.11 -2.60 -0.53
N LEU A 9 -1.08 -3.22 -1.18
CA LEU A 9 -2.48 -3.24 -0.77
C LEU A 9 -2.85 -4.66 -0.41
N TYR A 10 -3.20 -4.87 0.86
CA TYR A 10 -3.61 -6.18 1.35
C TYR A 10 -5.09 -6.40 1.06
N GLN A 11 -5.37 -7.30 0.11
CA GLN A 11 -6.73 -7.71 -0.26
C GLN A 11 -7.69 -6.52 -0.41
N PRO A 12 -7.38 -5.54 -1.27
CA PRO A 12 -8.20 -4.34 -1.39
C PRO A 12 -9.62 -4.69 -1.81
N ASP A 13 -10.62 -4.04 -1.22
CA ASP A 13 -12.02 -4.36 -1.47
C ASP A 13 -12.82 -3.23 -2.13
N ILE A 14 -12.20 -2.09 -2.41
CA ILE A 14 -12.85 -0.96 -3.10
C ILE A 14 -12.08 -0.60 -4.36
N ALA A 15 -12.67 -0.91 -5.53
CA ALA A 15 -12.02 -0.71 -6.82
C ALA A 15 -11.62 0.75 -7.08
N GLY A 16 -12.49 1.70 -6.72
CA GLY A 16 -12.22 3.12 -6.92
C GLY A 16 -10.98 3.61 -6.17
N ASN A 17 -10.78 3.13 -4.94
CA ASN A 17 -9.60 3.49 -4.16
C ASN A 17 -8.33 2.91 -4.80
N THR A 18 -8.39 1.67 -5.25
CA THR A 18 -7.26 1.04 -5.94
C THR A 18 -6.91 1.79 -7.22
N GLY A 19 -7.90 2.24 -7.99
CA GLY A 19 -7.67 3.03 -9.20
C GLY A 19 -6.97 4.35 -8.90
N THR A 20 -7.43 5.05 -7.87
CA THR A 20 -6.82 6.30 -7.43
C THR A 20 -5.36 6.08 -7.02
N ILE A 21 -5.08 5.00 -6.30
CA ILE A 21 -3.73 4.66 -5.85
C ILE A 21 -2.82 4.32 -7.04
N LEU A 22 -3.32 3.55 -8.00
CA LEU A 22 -2.55 3.21 -9.20
C LEU A 22 -2.18 4.46 -10.00
N ARG A 23 -3.12 5.39 -10.15
CA ARG A 23 -2.86 6.66 -10.83
C ARG A 23 -1.82 7.49 -10.07
N PHE A 24 -1.96 7.60 -8.78
CA PHE A 24 -1.00 8.31 -7.92
C PHE A 24 0.40 7.72 -8.07
N ALA A 25 0.53 6.40 -7.98
CA ALA A 25 1.80 5.70 -8.09
C ALA A 25 2.43 5.90 -9.47
N ALA A 26 1.63 5.82 -10.54
CA ALA A 26 2.12 6.04 -11.89
C ALA A 26 2.69 7.44 -12.06
N CYS A 27 2.01 8.44 -11.51
CA CYS A 27 2.47 9.84 -11.59
C CYS A 27 3.79 10.08 -10.88
N LEU A 28 4.07 9.31 -9.82
CA LEU A 28 5.26 9.51 -8.98
C LEU A 28 6.34 8.45 -9.18
N GLY A 29 6.14 7.52 -10.11
CA GLY A 29 7.13 6.48 -10.39
C GLY A 29 7.28 5.44 -9.28
N LEU A 30 6.19 5.11 -8.57
CA LEU A 30 6.18 4.13 -7.49
C LEU A 30 5.66 2.79 -7.97
N GLY A 31 6.15 1.70 -7.37
CA GLY A 31 5.61 0.38 -7.61
C GLY A 31 4.36 0.13 -6.76
N VAL A 32 3.44 -0.69 -7.26
CA VAL A 32 2.25 -1.11 -6.53
C VAL A 32 2.17 -2.63 -6.51
N ASP A 33 1.98 -3.18 -5.32
CA ASP A 33 1.77 -4.61 -5.10
C ASP A 33 0.33 -4.82 -4.64
N ILE A 34 -0.42 -5.67 -5.35
CA ILE A 34 -1.75 -6.08 -4.90
C ILE A 34 -1.67 -7.51 -4.40
N ILE A 35 -2.00 -7.70 -3.13
CA ILE A 35 -2.04 -9.02 -2.49
C ILE A 35 -3.47 -9.52 -2.58
N GLU A 36 -3.68 -10.56 -3.38
CA GLU A 36 -5.01 -11.13 -3.62
C GLU A 36 -5.42 -12.08 -2.49
N PRO A 37 -6.70 -12.40 -2.33
CA PRO A 37 -7.79 -12.00 -3.22
C PRO A 37 -8.24 -10.56 -3.01
N ALA A 38 -8.61 -9.89 -4.09
CA ALA A 38 -9.24 -8.57 -4.02
C ALA A 38 -10.76 -8.73 -3.98
N GLY A 39 -11.46 -7.75 -3.43
CA GLY A 39 -12.92 -7.74 -3.35
C GLY A 39 -13.60 -7.33 -4.67
N PHE A 40 -12.85 -7.22 -5.76
CA PHE A 40 -13.34 -6.84 -7.08
C PHE A 40 -12.47 -7.52 -8.16
N PRO A 41 -12.96 -7.61 -9.41
CA PRO A 41 -12.17 -8.22 -10.49
C PRO A 41 -10.91 -7.42 -10.80
N LEU A 42 -9.78 -8.13 -10.98
CA LEU A 42 -8.48 -7.53 -11.32
C LEU A 42 -8.09 -7.74 -12.79
N SER A 43 -9.04 -8.11 -13.65
CA SER A 43 -8.76 -8.19 -15.08
C SER A 43 -8.50 -6.80 -15.66
N ASP A 44 -7.69 -6.71 -16.71
CA ASP A 44 -7.39 -5.44 -17.37
C ASP A 44 -8.68 -4.70 -17.78
N LYS A 45 -9.66 -5.45 -18.27
CA LYS A 45 -10.95 -4.89 -18.68
C LYS A 45 -11.69 -4.28 -17.50
N ALA A 46 -11.73 -4.98 -16.36
CA ALA A 46 -12.41 -4.49 -15.16
C ALA A 46 -11.71 -3.26 -14.59
N LEU A 47 -10.38 -3.26 -14.56
CA LEU A 47 -9.60 -2.13 -14.07
C LEU A 47 -9.78 -0.90 -14.97
N LYS A 48 -9.76 -1.05 -16.28
CA LYS A 48 -10.04 0.04 -17.21
C LYS A 48 -11.45 0.61 -17.02
N ARG A 49 -12.43 -0.26 -16.79
CA ARG A 49 -13.81 0.16 -16.54
C ARG A 49 -13.95 0.96 -15.26
N ALA A 50 -13.10 0.72 -14.27
CA ALA A 50 -13.07 1.47 -13.01
C ALA A 50 -12.30 2.80 -13.12
N GLY A 51 -11.92 3.20 -14.34
CA GLY A 51 -11.22 4.47 -14.57
C GLY A 51 -9.71 4.40 -14.43
N MET A 52 -9.15 3.20 -14.51
CA MET A 52 -7.70 2.99 -14.33
C MET A 52 -6.96 3.03 -15.66
N ASP A 53 -6.96 4.19 -16.30
CA ASP A 53 -6.34 4.38 -17.61
C ASP A 53 -4.81 4.33 -17.58
N TYR A 54 -4.24 4.27 -16.39
CA TYR A 54 -2.79 4.30 -16.16
C TYR A 54 -2.18 2.91 -15.96
N LEU A 55 -2.91 1.84 -16.26
CA LEU A 55 -2.40 0.47 -16.08
C LEU A 55 -1.11 0.20 -16.85
N GLU A 56 -0.99 0.75 -18.05
CA GLU A 56 0.18 0.54 -18.90
C GLU A 56 1.42 1.24 -18.36
N THR A 57 1.24 2.29 -17.55
CA THR A 57 2.33 3.07 -16.97
C THR A 57 2.54 2.77 -15.49
N ALA A 58 1.57 2.12 -14.83
CA ALA A 58 1.69 1.75 -13.44
C ALA A 58 2.56 0.49 -13.31
N ALA A 59 3.53 0.52 -12.41
CA ALA A 59 4.37 -0.65 -12.11
C ALA A 59 3.61 -1.56 -11.14
N LEU A 60 2.60 -2.26 -11.65
CA LEU A 60 1.72 -3.12 -10.87
C LEU A 60 2.22 -4.56 -10.87
N THR A 61 2.38 -5.15 -9.68
CA THR A 61 2.67 -6.56 -9.49
C THR A 61 1.53 -7.17 -8.67
N ARG A 62 1.01 -8.31 -9.15
CA ARG A 62 -0.05 -9.05 -8.46
C ARG A 62 0.55 -10.26 -7.75
N HIS A 63 0.14 -10.46 -6.51
CA HIS A 63 0.57 -11.63 -5.72
C HIS A 63 -0.67 -12.45 -5.38
N VAL A 64 -0.62 -13.76 -5.63
CA VAL A 64 -1.80 -14.64 -5.50
C VAL A 64 -2.31 -14.71 -4.07
N ASP A 65 -1.43 -14.53 -3.08
CA ASP A 65 -1.78 -14.50 -1.67
C ASP A 65 -0.67 -13.83 -0.85
N TRP A 66 -0.89 -13.75 0.45
CA TRP A 66 0.08 -13.16 1.37
C TRP A 66 1.41 -13.93 1.37
N ASN A 67 1.37 -15.24 1.35
CA ASN A 67 2.59 -16.05 1.39
C ASN A 67 3.46 -15.82 0.16
N ALA A 68 2.85 -15.72 -1.02
CA ALA A 68 3.57 -15.42 -2.25
C ALA A 68 4.21 -14.03 -2.21
N PHE A 69 3.49 -13.05 -1.66
CA PHE A 69 4.03 -11.71 -1.47
C PHE A 69 5.25 -11.71 -0.54
N GLU A 70 5.16 -12.40 0.59
CA GLU A 70 6.24 -12.46 1.56
C GLU A 70 7.47 -13.15 0.99
N ASP A 71 7.31 -14.24 0.24
CA ASP A 71 8.43 -14.91 -0.42
C ASP A 71 9.13 -13.98 -1.39
N TRP A 72 8.35 -13.24 -2.18
CA TRP A 72 8.90 -12.25 -3.12
C TRP A 72 9.60 -11.12 -2.37
N ARG A 73 8.98 -10.58 -1.34
CA ARG A 73 9.53 -9.45 -0.57
C ARG A 73 10.86 -9.82 0.08
N LYS A 74 10.92 -10.99 0.71
CA LYS A 74 12.13 -11.46 1.37
C LYS A 74 13.27 -11.65 0.37
N GLY A 75 12.95 -12.11 -0.82
CA GLY A 75 13.92 -12.23 -1.91
C GLY A 75 14.45 -10.88 -2.37
N GLN A 76 13.66 -9.81 -2.24
CA GLN A 76 14.07 -8.44 -2.59
C GLN A 76 14.78 -7.74 -1.42
N ALA A 77 14.76 -8.33 -0.22
CA ALA A 77 15.29 -7.72 1.00
C ALA A 77 14.68 -6.36 1.32
N CYS A 78 13.40 -6.16 0.98
CA CYS A 78 12.68 -4.92 1.24
C CYS A 78 12.05 -4.92 2.62
N ARG A 79 12.13 -3.78 3.30
CA ARG A 79 11.50 -3.59 4.60
C ARG A 79 10.00 -3.37 4.43
N LEU A 80 9.19 -3.99 5.28
CA LEU A 80 7.73 -3.88 5.26
C LEU A 80 7.28 -2.93 6.36
N VAL A 81 6.63 -1.83 5.96
CA VAL A 81 6.14 -0.79 6.87
C VAL A 81 4.62 -0.77 6.81
N LEU A 82 3.96 -1.21 7.86
CA LEU A 82 2.51 -1.30 7.92
C LEU A 82 1.90 0.00 8.46
N LEU A 83 0.91 0.52 7.76
CA LEU A 83 0.07 1.62 8.25
C LEU A 83 -1.18 1.02 8.88
N THR A 84 -1.40 1.32 10.16
CA THR A 84 -2.51 0.75 10.92
C THR A 84 -2.93 1.70 12.03
N THR A 85 -4.24 1.72 12.32
CA THR A 85 -4.77 2.49 13.44
C THR A 85 -4.36 1.91 14.79
N LYS A 86 -3.83 0.69 14.81
CA LYS A 86 -3.40 -0.01 16.03
C LYS A 86 -1.96 0.29 16.44
N ALA A 87 -1.24 1.09 15.67
CA ALA A 87 0.13 1.47 16.01
C ALA A 87 0.16 2.77 16.81
N ALA A 88 1.25 2.97 17.56
CA ALA A 88 1.44 4.18 18.37
C ALA A 88 2.40 5.18 17.73
N THR A 89 3.27 4.75 16.81
CA THR A 89 4.28 5.61 16.19
C THR A 89 3.69 6.40 15.03
N PRO A 90 3.67 7.74 15.10
CA PRO A 90 3.21 8.54 13.97
C PRO A 90 4.13 8.36 12.75
N TYR A 91 3.54 8.32 11.56
CA TYR A 91 4.32 8.18 10.33
C TYR A 91 5.31 9.34 10.12
N THR A 92 5.01 10.51 10.65
CA THR A 92 5.88 11.69 10.54
C THR A 92 7.15 11.59 11.38
N GLY A 93 7.15 10.70 12.38
CA GLY A 93 8.33 10.47 13.24
C GLY A 93 9.18 9.28 12.81
N PHE A 94 8.89 8.69 11.65
CA PHE A 94 9.60 7.49 11.17
C PHE A 94 10.60 7.87 10.08
N SER A 95 11.75 7.20 10.07
CA SER A 95 12.77 7.39 9.02
C SER A 95 12.59 6.34 7.94
N PHE A 96 12.07 6.75 6.79
CA PHE A 96 11.89 5.87 5.64
C PHE A 96 13.23 5.62 4.95
N ALA A 97 13.34 4.48 4.27
CA ALA A 97 14.54 4.07 3.55
C ALA A 97 14.20 3.70 2.11
N GLN A 98 15.18 3.82 1.22
CA GLN A 98 15.02 3.41 -0.17
C GLN A 98 14.58 1.94 -0.23
N GLY A 99 13.56 1.67 -1.04
CA GLY A 99 13.05 0.32 -1.21
C GLY A 99 11.98 -0.09 -0.20
N ASP A 100 11.62 0.76 0.76
CA ASP A 100 10.54 0.44 1.70
C ASP A 100 9.24 0.14 0.97
N ILE A 101 8.50 -0.83 1.50
CA ILE A 101 7.15 -1.16 1.04
C ILE A 101 6.16 -0.69 2.11
N LEU A 102 5.29 0.25 1.72
CA LEU A 102 4.23 0.75 2.59
C LEU A 102 3.01 -0.14 2.40
N LEU A 103 2.60 -0.86 3.43
CA LEU A 103 1.48 -1.78 3.40
C LEU A 103 0.24 -1.16 4.02
N PHE A 104 -0.88 -1.23 3.28
CA PHE A 104 -2.17 -0.72 3.73
C PHE A 104 -3.18 -1.86 3.75
N GLY A 105 -3.94 -1.97 4.83
CA GLY A 105 -4.93 -3.01 5.00
C GLY A 105 -6.21 -2.77 4.22
N ARG A 106 -7.11 -3.76 4.27
CA ARG A 106 -8.44 -3.65 3.66
C ARG A 106 -9.21 -2.48 4.26
N GLU A 107 -9.97 -1.79 3.42
CA GLU A 107 -10.80 -0.68 3.86
C GLU A 107 -11.81 -1.13 4.92
N SER A 108 -12.30 -2.37 4.80
CA SER A 108 -13.33 -2.91 5.69
C SER A 108 -12.80 -3.50 7.00
N ALA A 109 -11.56 -4.02 7.01
CA ALA A 109 -11.10 -4.85 8.14
C ALA A 109 -9.60 -4.74 8.47
N GLY A 110 -8.84 -3.90 7.77
CA GLY A 110 -7.39 -3.82 7.99
C GLY A 110 -6.68 -5.12 7.61
N VAL A 111 -5.70 -5.54 8.42
CA VAL A 111 -4.93 -6.77 8.18
C VAL A 111 -5.12 -7.75 9.34
N PRO A 112 -5.01 -9.08 9.07
CA PRO A 112 -5.04 -10.06 10.15
C PRO A 112 -3.75 -10.05 10.98
N ASP A 113 -3.80 -10.64 12.17
CA ASP A 113 -2.68 -10.65 13.10
C ASP A 113 -1.36 -11.15 12.51
N PRO A 114 -1.33 -12.23 11.73
CA PRO A 114 -0.06 -12.68 11.14
C PRO A 114 0.61 -11.63 10.25
N VAL A 115 -0.16 -10.84 9.53
CA VAL A 115 0.35 -9.76 8.69
C VAL A 115 0.86 -8.62 9.56
N HIS A 116 0.12 -8.26 10.60
CA HIS A 116 0.52 -7.26 11.57
C HIS A 116 1.87 -7.62 12.23
N GLN A 117 2.03 -8.89 12.61
CA GLN A 117 3.26 -9.38 13.25
C GLN A 117 4.45 -9.42 12.28
N ALA A 118 4.20 -9.65 11.00
CA ALA A 118 5.27 -9.78 10.00
C ALA A 118 5.91 -8.44 9.63
N ALA A 119 5.26 -7.32 9.90
CA ALA A 119 5.78 -6.00 9.53
C ALA A 119 7.05 -5.66 10.29
N ASP A 120 8.00 -5.04 9.60
CA ASP A 120 9.24 -4.56 10.22
C ASP A 120 9.00 -3.29 11.05
N ALA A 121 8.02 -2.49 10.66
CA ALA A 121 7.59 -1.31 11.41
C ALA A 121 6.09 -1.14 11.27
N ARG A 122 5.48 -0.50 12.26
CA ARG A 122 4.04 -0.22 12.29
C ARG A 122 3.85 1.24 12.64
N LEU A 123 3.13 1.95 11.77
CA LEU A 123 2.95 3.39 11.87
C LEU A 123 1.46 3.73 11.86
N THR A 124 1.13 4.88 12.44
CA THR A 124 -0.24 5.39 12.42
C THR A 124 -0.28 6.81 11.87
N ILE A 125 -1.44 7.17 11.34
CA ILE A 125 -1.76 8.56 11.02
C ILE A 125 -2.52 9.09 12.23
N PRO A 126 -1.99 10.08 12.97
CA PRO A 126 -2.71 10.63 14.11
C PRO A 126 -4.07 11.21 13.70
N MET A 127 -5.12 10.85 14.42
CA MET A 127 -6.49 11.27 14.12
C MET A 127 -7.18 11.75 15.39
N GLN A 128 -8.27 12.52 15.20
CA GLN A 128 -9.08 12.99 16.31
C GLN A 128 -9.76 11.80 17.02
N PRO A 129 -9.89 11.85 18.35
CA PRO A 129 -10.61 10.80 19.09
C PRO A 129 -12.03 10.63 18.57
N GLY A 130 -12.49 9.37 18.51
CA GLY A 130 -13.84 9.04 18.05
C GLY A 130 -13.98 8.85 16.56
N THR A 131 -12.96 9.18 15.77
CA THR A 131 -12.96 8.88 14.34
C THR A 131 -12.47 7.44 14.11
N ARG A 132 -12.85 6.85 12.96
CA ARG A 132 -12.49 5.45 12.66
C ARG A 132 -11.22 5.34 11.84
N SER A 133 -11.27 5.80 10.58
CA SER A 133 -10.15 5.69 9.65
C SER A 133 -10.31 6.71 8.54
N ILE A 134 -9.20 7.01 7.89
CA ILE A 134 -9.14 7.86 6.71
C ILE A 134 -9.26 6.93 5.50
N ASN A 135 -9.89 7.43 4.43
CA ASN A 135 -9.91 6.74 3.14
C ASN A 135 -8.50 6.26 2.78
N VAL A 136 -8.38 5.01 2.33
CA VAL A 136 -7.07 4.38 2.09
C VAL A 136 -6.24 5.13 1.04
N ALA A 137 -6.88 5.64 -0.01
CA ALA A 137 -6.14 6.40 -1.04
C ALA A 137 -5.56 7.70 -0.47
N LEU A 138 -6.30 8.37 0.41
CA LEU A 138 -5.79 9.56 1.09
C LEU A 138 -4.65 9.20 2.05
N SER A 139 -4.77 8.08 2.76
CA SER A 139 -3.71 7.60 3.65
C SER A 139 -2.44 7.31 2.85
N VAL A 140 -2.56 6.65 1.70
CA VAL A 140 -1.44 6.38 0.81
C VAL A 140 -0.75 7.68 0.40
N ALA A 141 -1.54 8.67 -0.04
CA ALA A 141 -0.98 9.94 -0.48
C ALA A 141 -0.23 10.67 0.63
N MET A 142 -0.79 10.68 1.84
CA MET A 142 -0.16 11.34 2.99
C MET A 142 1.17 10.66 3.33
N VAL A 143 1.17 9.36 3.50
CA VAL A 143 2.35 8.62 3.96
C VAL A 143 3.42 8.53 2.88
N ALA A 144 3.03 8.25 1.65
CA ALA A 144 3.96 8.22 0.53
C ALA A 144 4.57 9.61 0.28
N GLY A 145 3.78 10.66 0.42
CA GLY A 145 4.28 12.03 0.29
C GLY A 145 5.37 12.35 1.30
N GLU A 146 5.18 11.96 2.56
CA GLU A 146 6.21 12.15 3.59
C GLU A 146 7.46 11.31 3.29
N ALA A 147 7.28 10.06 2.88
CA ALA A 147 8.41 9.20 2.54
C ALA A 147 9.22 9.79 1.37
N ILE A 148 8.54 10.28 0.34
CA ILE A 148 9.19 10.91 -0.81
C ILE A 148 9.94 12.18 -0.38
N ARG A 149 9.36 12.98 0.51
CA ARG A 149 10.05 14.16 1.05
C ARG A 149 11.37 13.78 1.69
N GLN A 150 11.39 12.69 2.44
CA GLN A 150 12.61 12.22 3.11
C GLN A 150 13.62 11.63 2.13
N LEU A 151 13.15 10.89 1.13
CA LEU A 151 14.04 10.16 0.22
C LEU A 151 14.54 11.00 -0.96
N GLY A 152 13.84 12.04 -1.29
CA GLY A 152 14.20 12.90 -2.42
C GLY A 152 13.59 12.50 -3.74
#